data_04e4ddfe75f08d141e450887db3f89dc
#
_entry.id   04e4ddfe75f08d141e450887db3f89dc
#
_cell.length_a   1.000
_cell.length_b   1.000
_cell.length_c   1.000
_cell.angle_alpha   90.00
_cell.angle_beta   90.00
_cell.angle_gamma   90.00
#
_symmetry.space_group_name_H-M   'P 1'
#
loop_
_entity.id
_entity.type
_entity.pdbx_description
1 polymer ?
#
loop_
_entity_poly.entity_id
_entity_poly.type
_entity_poly.pdbx_seq_one_letter_code
_entity_poly.pdbx_strand_id
1 'polypeptide(L)'
;KQHKLAKQVAIENTFEVVAAELVAKRRQEGAAPVTLDKMKWILDKKLCPYIGRIPVAEVTPRQLLEALRRIESDGLHETANRAKRVAGQVLRYAVATGRADRDVSHDLKGALVVAKVTHRAAITDPQELGKLLVAIEGYNGTPEVKAALQVTPLLFQRPGEIRHMEWAEIDWELERWEIPAHKMKMKQPHIVPLCRQVLEILKDMESLTRGGRYVFPSARRGGRPLSENGVRTALRTLGYSNEQVTSHGFRATARTLLDE
;
A
#
# COMPACT_ATOMS: atom_id res chain seq x y z
N LYS A 1 -21.70 27.07 -36.29
CA LYS A 1 -22.21 26.63 -34.97
C LYS A 1 -21.87 25.17 -34.67
N GLN A 2 -22.10 24.23 -35.62
CA GLN A 2 -21.83 22.80 -35.43
C GLN A 2 -20.34 22.49 -35.12
N HIS A 3 -19.39 23.17 -35.78
CA HIS A 3 -17.96 22.95 -35.55
C HIS A 3 -17.47 23.47 -34.20
N LYS A 4 -18.07 24.54 -33.65
CA LYS A 4 -17.81 25.03 -32.30
C LYS A 4 -18.35 24.06 -31.24
N LEU A 5 -19.55 23.51 -31.47
CA LEU A 5 -20.17 22.54 -30.57
C LEU A 5 -19.39 21.22 -30.52
N ALA A 6 -18.97 20.69 -31.68
CA ALA A 6 -18.14 19.49 -31.77
C ALA A 6 -16.78 19.68 -31.07
N LYS A 7 -16.16 20.84 -31.19
CA LYS A 7 -14.90 21.18 -30.54
C LYS A 7 -15.05 21.30 -29.01
N GLN A 8 -16.18 21.81 -28.54
CA GLN A 8 -16.50 21.94 -27.14
C GLN A 8 -16.79 20.57 -26.50
N VAL A 9 -17.57 19.73 -27.19
CA VAL A 9 -17.82 18.33 -26.79
C VAL A 9 -16.53 17.49 -26.75
N ALA A 10 -15.61 17.71 -27.68
CA ALA A 10 -14.32 17.03 -27.71
C ALA A 10 -13.43 17.45 -26.52
N ILE A 11 -13.46 18.72 -26.12
CA ILE A 11 -12.71 19.22 -24.93
C ILE A 11 -13.31 18.67 -23.64
N GLU A 12 -14.63 18.56 -23.55
CA GLU A 12 -15.35 18.03 -22.39
C GLU A 12 -15.19 16.50 -22.22
N ASN A 13 -14.76 15.78 -23.26
CA ASN A 13 -14.61 14.33 -23.30
C ASN A 13 -13.15 13.87 -23.48
N THR A 14 -12.17 14.67 -23.08
CA THR A 14 -10.78 14.23 -23.12
C THR A 14 -10.50 13.13 -22.08
N PHE A 15 -9.45 12.33 -22.31
CA PHE A 15 -9.06 11.26 -21.39
C PHE A 15 -8.86 11.78 -19.97
N GLU A 16 -8.24 12.96 -19.78
CA GLU A 16 -7.99 13.53 -18.44
C GLU A 16 -9.28 13.96 -17.73
N VAL A 17 -10.27 14.51 -18.46
CA VAL A 17 -11.57 14.88 -17.88
C VAL A 17 -12.31 13.64 -17.41
N VAL A 18 -12.40 12.62 -18.25
CA VAL A 18 -13.03 11.34 -17.90
C VAL A 18 -12.31 10.64 -16.75
N ALA A 19 -10.98 10.72 -16.70
CA ALA A 19 -10.17 10.18 -15.62
C ALA A 19 -10.46 10.88 -14.28
N ALA A 20 -10.57 12.22 -14.28
CA ALA A 20 -10.90 13.00 -13.10
C ALA A 20 -12.30 12.67 -12.57
N GLU A 21 -13.29 12.51 -13.45
CA GLU A 21 -14.63 12.07 -13.07
C GLU A 21 -14.64 10.67 -12.46
N LEU A 22 -13.89 9.72 -13.05
CA LEU A 22 -13.76 8.38 -12.48
C LEU A 22 -13.16 8.41 -11.07
N VAL A 23 -12.12 9.24 -10.84
CA VAL A 23 -11.53 9.40 -9.50
C VAL A 23 -12.54 9.99 -8.52
N ALA A 24 -13.34 11.00 -8.94
CA ALA A 24 -14.39 11.58 -8.12
C ALA A 24 -15.47 10.53 -7.76
N LYS A 25 -15.94 9.77 -8.75
CA LYS A 25 -16.88 8.65 -8.56
C LYS A 25 -16.34 7.62 -7.56
N ARG A 26 -15.08 7.18 -7.71
CA ARG A 26 -14.45 6.23 -6.80
C ARG A 26 -14.36 6.76 -5.36
N ARG A 27 -14.16 8.07 -5.20
CA ARG A 27 -14.18 8.72 -3.89
C ARG A 27 -15.58 8.64 -3.26
N GLN A 28 -16.62 8.92 -4.03
CA GLN A 28 -18.01 8.79 -3.55
C GLN A 28 -18.38 7.35 -3.18
N GLU A 29 -17.84 6.37 -3.90
CA GLU A 29 -17.97 4.93 -3.60
C GLU A 29 -17.19 4.49 -2.35
N GLY A 30 -16.49 5.40 -1.65
CA GLY A 30 -15.75 5.08 -0.43
C GLY A 30 -14.42 4.36 -0.65
N ALA A 31 -13.81 4.54 -1.83
CA ALA A 31 -12.47 3.99 -2.07
C ALA A 31 -11.43 4.59 -1.11
N ALA A 32 -10.52 3.76 -0.61
CA ALA A 32 -9.50 4.17 0.34
C ALA A 32 -8.62 5.31 -0.22
N PRO A 33 -8.33 6.39 0.57
CA PRO A 33 -7.53 7.53 0.11
C PRO A 33 -6.21 7.12 -0.55
N VAL A 34 -5.49 6.20 0.04
CA VAL A 34 -4.21 5.67 -0.49
C VAL A 34 -4.37 5.04 -1.89
N THR A 35 -5.53 4.44 -2.18
CA THR A 35 -5.83 3.85 -3.51
C THR A 35 -6.10 4.95 -4.53
N LEU A 36 -6.86 5.98 -4.13
CA LEU A 36 -7.14 7.15 -4.96
C LEU A 36 -5.87 7.93 -5.28
N ASP A 37 -5.01 8.17 -4.28
CA ASP A 37 -3.74 8.88 -4.44
C ASP A 37 -2.80 8.16 -5.44
N LYS A 38 -2.71 6.83 -5.33
CA LYS A 38 -1.93 6.01 -6.28
C LYS A 38 -2.53 6.05 -7.70
N MET A 39 -3.85 5.98 -7.83
CA MET A 39 -4.52 6.08 -9.11
C MET A 39 -4.29 7.47 -9.73
N LYS A 40 -4.50 8.52 -8.94
CA LYS A 40 -4.27 9.91 -9.36
C LYS A 40 -2.81 10.14 -9.77
N TRP A 41 -1.85 9.66 -8.99
CA TRP A 41 -0.43 9.76 -9.35
C TRP A 41 -0.11 9.12 -10.71
N ILE A 42 -0.68 7.93 -11.00
CA ILE A 42 -0.50 7.27 -12.30
C ILE A 42 -1.12 8.12 -13.42
N LEU A 43 -2.33 8.62 -13.21
CA LEU A 43 -3.01 9.47 -14.18
C LEU A 43 -2.21 10.74 -14.44
N ASP A 44 -1.92 11.52 -13.40
CA ASP A 44 -1.31 12.85 -13.51
C ASP A 44 0.15 12.78 -14.00
N LYS A 45 0.91 11.78 -13.59
CA LYS A 45 2.36 11.72 -13.86
C LYS A 45 2.77 10.77 -14.98
N LYS A 46 1.93 9.79 -15.32
CA LYS A 46 2.34 8.73 -16.25
C LYS A 46 1.45 8.62 -17.50
N LEU A 47 0.18 9.02 -17.45
CA LEU A 47 -0.75 8.89 -18.56
C LEU A 47 -1.17 10.23 -19.15
N CYS A 48 -1.71 11.15 -18.36
CA CYS A 48 -2.23 12.43 -18.85
C CYS A 48 -1.20 13.31 -19.56
N PRO A 49 0.10 13.30 -19.22
CA PRO A 49 1.09 14.05 -20.00
C PRO A 49 1.16 13.64 -21.48
N TYR A 50 0.74 12.43 -21.83
CA TYR A 50 0.86 11.85 -23.17
C TYR A 50 -0.48 11.71 -23.88
N ILE A 51 -1.52 11.27 -23.17
CA ILE A 51 -2.85 10.98 -23.77
C ILE A 51 -3.97 11.81 -23.14
N GLY A 52 -3.69 12.64 -22.13
CA GLY A 52 -4.70 13.37 -21.37
C GLY A 52 -5.59 14.27 -22.23
N ARG A 53 -5.01 14.95 -23.20
CA ARG A 53 -5.72 15.91 -24.08
C ARG A 53 -6.42 15.25 -25.27
N ILE A 54 -6.25 13.96 -25.48
CA ILE A 54 -6.89 13.24 -26.59
C ILE A 54 -8.35 12.99 -26.19
N PRO A 55 -9.34 13.25 -27.06
CA PRO A 55 -10.72 12.82 -26.85
C PRO A 55 -10.73 11.31 -26.55
N VAL A 56 -11.45 10.90 -25.49
CA VAL A 56 -11.37 9.50 -24.99
C VAL A 56 -11.79 8.48 -26.04
N ALA A 57 -12.69 8.83 -26.95
CA ALA A 57 -13.09 8.01 -28.09
C ALA A 57 -12.01 7.85 -29.16
N GLU A 58 -11.05 8.78 -29.23
CA GLU A 58 -10.00 8.81 -30.24
C GLU A 58 -8.67 8.20 -29.72
N VAL A 59 -8.62 7.78 -28.46
CA VAL A 59 -7.44 7.10 -27.90
C VAL A 59 -7.24 5.75 -28.59
N THR A 60 -6.13 5.62 -29.32
CA THR A 60 -5.79 4.40 -30.05
C THR A 60 -4.93 3.45 -29.18
N PRO A 61 -4.91 2.13 -29.48
CA PRO A 61 -4.01 1.19 -28.83
C PRO A 61 -2.53 1.61 -28.94
N ARG A 62 -2.15 2.16 -30.11
CA ARG A 62 -0.77 2.63 -30.36
C ARG A 62 -0.38 3.77 -29.43
N GLN A 63 -1.20 4.80 -29.30
CA GLN A 63 -0.93 5.95 -28.42
C GLN A 63 -0.83 5.52 -26.96
N LEU A 64 -1.75 4.65 -26.52
CA LEU A 64 -1.70 4.10 -25.16
C LEU A 64 -0.43 3.27 -24.95
N LEU A 65 -0.05 2.41 -25.92
CA LEU A 65 1.17 1.60 -25.83
C LEU A 65 2.43 2.48 -25.77
N GLU A 66 2.51 3.54 -26.57
CA GLU A 66 3.63 4.48 -26.55
C GLU A 66 3.79 5.15 -25.17
N ALA A 67 2.69 5.57 -24.54
CA ALA A 67 2.72 6.11 -23.17
C ALA A 67 3.20 5.06 -22.15
N LEU A 68 2.77 3.82 -22.28
CA LEU A 68 3.16 2.72 -21.37
C LEU A 68 4.64 2.30 -21.56
N ARG A 69 5.13 2.26 -22.80
CA ARG A 69 6.53 1.93 -23.10
C ARG A 69 7.52 2.96 -22.57
N ARG A 70 7.13 4.23 -22.46
CA ARG A 70 7.95 5.24 -21.77
C ARG A 70 8.15 4.91 -20.29
N ILE A 71 7.12 4.33 -19.64
CA ILE A 71 7.24 3.87 -18.26
C ILE A 71 8.14 2.63 -18.19
N GLU A 72 8.08 1.75 -19.17
CA GLU A 72 8.93 0.56 -19.25
C GLU A 72 10.40 0.93 -19.48
N SER A 73 10.67 1.92 -20.33
CA SER A 73 12.06 2.36 -20.61
C SER A 73 12.77 2.93 -19.37
N ASP A 74 12.00 3.40 -18.36
CA ASP A 74 12.52 3.76 -17.04
C ASP A 74 12.77 2.53 -16.14
N GLY A 75 12.60 1.29 -16.63
CA GLY A 75 12.71 0.05 -15.85
C GLY A 75 11.49 -0.22 -14.94
N LEU A 76 10.44 0.56 -15.04
CA LEU A 76 9.29 0.52 -14.13
C LEU A 76 8.17 -0.41 -14.64
N HIS A 77 8.50 -1.68 -14.92
CA HIS A 77 7.58 -2.66 -15.52
C HIS A 77 6.27 -2.86 -14.75
N GLU A 78 6.32 -2.97 -13.40
CA GLU A 78 5.12 -3.08 -12.56
C GLU A 78 4.25 -1.81 -12.66
N THR A 79 4.88 -0.64 -12.72
CA THR A 79 4.17 0.64 -12.87
C THR A 79 3.51 0.74 -14.24
N ALA A 80 4.16 0.29 -15.31
CA ALA A 80 3.58 0.24 -16.66
C ALA A 80 2.35 -0.68 -16.71
N ASN A 81 2.44 -1.88 -16.14
CA ASN A 81 1.31 -2.80 -16.04
C ASN A 81 0.15 -2.23 -15.19
N ARG A 82 0.48 -1.50 -14.12
CA ARG A 82 -0.52 -0.80 -13.31
C ARG A 82 -1.15 0.36 -14.07
N ALA A 83 -0.36 1.14 -14.82
CA ALA A 83 -0.85 2.23 -15.66
C ALA A 83 -1.79 1.73 -16.76
N LYS A 84 -1.49 0.59 -17.40
CA LYS A 84 -2.41 -0.08 -18.32
C LYS A 84 -3.74 -0.40 -17.67
N ARG A 85 -3.73 -0.96 -16.44
CA ARG A 85 -4.97 -1.28 -15.70
C ARG A 85 -5.78 -0.03 -15.37
N VAL A 86 -5.12 1.07 -14.98
CA VAL A 86 -5.77 2.35 -14.70
C VAL A 86 -6.36 2.96 -15.96
N ALA A 87 -5.61 2.97 -17.08
CA ALA A 87 -6.13 3.43 -18.37
C ALA A 87 -7.37 2.63 -18.80
N GLY A 88 -7.36 1.31 -18.67
CA GLY A 88 -8.50 0.46 -18.95
C GLY A 88 -9.72 0.78 -18.06
N GLN A 89 -9.51 1.17 -16.79
CA GLN A 89 -10.63 1.62 -15.95
C GLN A 89 -11.25 2.91 -16.46
N VAL A 90 -10.44 3.87 -16.92
CA VAL A 90 -10.92 5.13 -17.51
C VAL A 90 -11.69 4.87 -18.80
N LEU A 91 -11.12 4.04 -19.69
CA LEU A 91 -11.74 3.70 -20.97
C LEU A 91 -13.07 2.95 -20.79
N ARG A 92 -13.14 1.96 -19.88
CA ARG A 92 -14.40 1.29 -19.53
C ARG A 92 -15.43 2.22 -18.92
N TYR A 93 -14.99 3.20 -18.12
CA TYR A 93 -15.91 4.22 -17.61
C TYR A 93 -16.43 5.12 -18.74
N ALA A 94 -15.58 5.49 -19.70
CA ALA A 94 -15.99 6.21 -20.90
C ALA A 94 -17.03 5.43 -21.71
N VAL A 95 -16.83 4.12 -21.90
CA VAL A 95 -17.80 3.24 -22.58
C VAL A 95 -19.11 3.19 -21.79
N ALA A 96 -19.07 2.98 -20.49
CA ALA A 96 -20.25 2.92 -19.64
C ALA A 96 -21.06 4.24 -19.60
N THR A 97 -20.42 5.36 -19.92
CA THR A 97 -21.07 6.69 -19.98
C THR A 97 -21.33 7.17 -21.43
N GLY A 98 -21.20 6.28 -22.41
CA GLY A 98 -21.51 6.58 -23.83
C GLY A 98 -20.53 7.53 -24.51
N ARG A 99 -19.30 7.69 -23.96
CA ARG A 99 -18.27 8.60 -24.50
C ARG A 99 -17.19 7.89 -25.31
N ALA A 100 -17.19 6.57 -25.33
CA ALA A 100 -16.32 5.75 -26.16
C ALA A 100 -17.04 4.43 -26.51
N ASP A 101 -16.68 3.83 -27.65
CA ASP A 101 -17.30 2.59 -28.11
C ASP A 101 -16.66 1.34 -27.49
N ARG A 102 -15.35 1.44 -27.13
CA ARG A 102 -14.60 0.27 -26.59
C ARG A 102 -13.41 0.67 -25.72
N ASP A 103 -12.98 -0.28 -24.88
CA ASP A 103 -11.75 -0.22 -24.11
C ASP A 103 -10.58 -0.78 -24.92
N VAL A 104 -9.76 0.10 -25.51
CA VAL A 104 -8.60 -0.29 -26.32
C VAL A 104 -7.44 -0.86 -25.52
N SER A 105 -7.48 -0.78 -24.17
CA SER A 105 -6.43 -1.37 -23.35
C SER A 105 -6.39 -2.91 -23.42
N HIS A 106 -7.49 -3.54 -23.83
CA HIS A 106 -7.56 -4.98 -24.04
C HIS A 106 -6.66 -5.45 -25.19
N ASP A 107 -6.53 -4.65 -26.25
CA ASP A 107 -5.69 -4.96 -27.41
C ASP A 107 -4.19 -5.04 -27.05
N LEU A 108 -3.81 -4.51 -25.91
CA LEU A 108 -2.43 -4.52 -25.41
C LEU A 108 -2.11 -5.76 -24.54
N LYS A 109 -2.92 -6.83 -24.63
CA LYS A 109 -2.59 -8.10 -23.94
C LYS A 109 -1.28 -8.66 -24.51
N GLY A 110 -0.30 -8.91 -23.61
CA GLY A 110 1.01 -9.41 -24.00
C GLY A 110 1.99 -8.37 -24.58
N ALA A 111 1.58 -7.10 -24.76
CA ALA A 111 2.43 -6.07 -25.36
C ALA A 111 3.47 -5.46 -24.39
N LEU A 112 3.28 -5.63 -23.07
CA LEU A 112 4.18 -5.13 -22.02
C LEU A 112 4.97 -6.27 -21.41
N VAL A 113 6.18 -5.95 -20.93
CA VAL A 113 7.01 -6.89 -20.19
C VAL A 113 6.28 -7.31 -18.91
N VAL A 114 6.24 -8.60 -18.66
CA VAL A 114 5.70 -9.16 -17.41
C VAL A 114 6.67 -8.82 -16.29
N ALA A 115 6.22 -8.02 -15.33
CA ALA A 115 7.00 -7.69 -14.15
C ALA A 115 7.28 -8.98 -13.36
N LYS A 116 8.56 -9.28 -13.11
CA LYS A 116 8.94 -10.41 -12.28
C LYS A 116 8.42 -10.17 -10.84
N VAL A 117 7.60 -11.09 -10.37
CA VAL A 117 7.10 -11.05 -8.99
C VAL A 117 8.26 -11.41 -8.06
N THR A 118 8.70 -10.43 -7.27
CA THR A 118 9.63 -10.67 -6.16
C THR A 118 8.84 -10.75 -4.87
N HIS A 119 8.90 -11.90 -4.20
CA HIS A 119 8.35 -12.04 -2.86
C HIS A 119 9.16 -11.18 -1.88
N ARG A 120 8.52 -10.72 -0.83
CA ARG A 120 9.22 -9.99 0.23
C ARG A 120 10.11 -10.95 0.97
N ALA A 121 11.36 -10.54 1.19
CA ALA A 121 12.34 -11.36 1.89
C ALA A 121 11.87 -11.67 3.31
N ALA A 122 12.01 -12.93 3.68
CA ALA A 122 11.64 -13.50 4.96
C ALA A 122 12.70 -14.53 5.40
N ILE A 123 13.02 -14.56 6.67
CA ILE A 123 13.88 -15.59 7.27
C ILE A 123 12.97 -16.75 7.67
N THR A 124 13.16 -17.91 7.06
CA THR A 124 12.40 -19.14 7.35
C THR A 124 13.23 -20.22 8.04
N ASP A 125 14.55 -20.04 8.12
CA ASP A 125 15.41 -20.90 8.91
C ASP A 125 15.30 -20.55 10.40
N PRO A 126 15.00 -21.52 11.30
CA PRO A 126 14.82 -21.27 12.73
C PRO A 126 16.08 -20.72 13.42
N GLN A 127 17.28 -21.14 13.01
CA GLN A 127 18.53 -20.68 13.64
C GLN A 127 18.80 -19.22 13.25
N GLU A 128 18.63 -18.87 11.98
CA GLU A 128 18.77 -17.48 11.52
C GLU A 128 17.68 -16.57 12.11
N LEU A 129 16.46 -17.08 12.29
CA LEU A 129 15.42 -16.34 13.00
C LEU A 129 15.82 -16.10 14.46
N GLY A 130 16.38 -17.11 15.14
CA GLY A 130 16.87 -16.96 16.52
C GLY A 130 17.94 -15.86 16.63
N LYS A 131 18.89 -15.80 15.69
CA LYS A 131 19.90 -14.72 15.63
C LYS A 131 19.25 -13.35 15.45
N LEU A 132 18.24 -13.25 14.57
CA LEU A 132 17.51 -12.01 14.37
C LEU A 132 16.76 -11.58 15.64
N LEU A 133 16.11 -12.51 16.35
CA LEU A 133 15.39 -12.20 17.59
C LEU A 133 16.33 -11.70 18.69
N VAL A 134 17.51 -12.32 18.84
CA VAL A 134 18.56 -11.84 19.76
C VAL A 134 19.04 -10.44 19.37
N ALA A 135 19.24 -10.19 18.08
CA ALA A 135 19.63 -8.86 17.61
C ALA A 135 18.54 -7.80 17.89
N ILE A 136 17.27 -8.16 17.76
CA ILE A 136 16.13 -7.29 18.07
C ILE A 136 16.12 -6.92 19.57
N GLU A 137 16.37 -7.85 20.46
CA GLU A 137 16.49 -7.57 21.90
C GLU A 137 17.61 -6.57 22.21
N GLY A 138 18.75 -6.70 21.51
CA GLY A 138 19.88 -5.79 21.62
C GLY A 138 19.70 -4.44 20.89
N TYR A 139 18.57 -4.19 20.23
CA TYR A 139 18.37 -2.95 19.47
C TYR A 139 18.40 -1.71 20.40
N ASN A 140 19.26 -0.76 20.07
CA ASN A 140 19.47 0.45 20.84
C ASN A 140 18.93 1.69 20.10
N GLY A 141 17.62 1.85 20.11
CA GLY A 141 16.89 2.99 19.52
C GLY A 141 15.85 3.55 20.47
N THR A 142 14.91 4.37 19.96
CA THR A 142 13.85 4.90 20.84
C THR A 142 12.95 3.76 21.33
N PRO A 143 12.39 3.87 22.55
CA PRO A 143 11.55 2.82 23.15
C PRO A 143 10.39 2.40 22.23
N GLU A 144 9.73 3.35 21.56
CA GLU A 144 8.60 3.10 20.68
C GLU A 144 9.00 2.27 19.45
N VAL A 145 10.20 2.53 18.91
CA VAL A 145 10.72 1.78 17.76
C VAL A 145 11.15 0.39 18.20
N LYS A 146 11.82 0.27 19.37
CA LYS A 146 12.25 -1.02 19.93
C LYS A 146 11.04 -1.91 20.21
N ALA A 147 10.05 -1.41 20.92
CA ALA A 147 8.85 -2.16 21.25
C ALA A 147 8.06 -2.58 19.97
N ALA A 148 7.88 -1.67 19.01
CA ALA A 148 7.26 -2.01 17.74
C ALA A 148 8.03 -3.08 16.95
N LEU A 149 9.36 -3.05 17.00
CA LEU A 149 10.23 -4.06 16.39
C LEU A 149 10.09 -5.42 17.10
N GLN A 150 10.08 -5.45 18.42
CA GLN A 150 9.94 -6.66 19.25
C GLN A 150 8.57 -7.34 19.05
N VAL A 151 7.46 -6.57 19.02
CA VAL A 151 6.12 -7.17 18.84
C VAL A 151 5.86 -7.65 17.40
N THR A 152 6.61 -7.15 16.42
CA THR A 152 6.39 -7.49 14.99
C THR A 152 6.51 -9.00 14.73
N PRO A 153 7.57 -9.70 15.16
CA PRO A 153 7.70 -11.15 14.99
C PRO A 153 6.76 -11.98 15.88
N LEU A 154 6.14 -11.40 16.90
CA LEU A 154 5.25 -12.10 17.84
C LEU A 154 3.78 -12.01 17.40
N LEU A 155 3.37 -10.91 16.80
CA LEU A 155 1.97 -10.67 16.43
C LEU A 155 1.65 -11.07 14.99
N PHE A 156 2.64 -11.16 14.12
CA PHE A 156 2.47 -11.48 12.68
C PHE A 156 1.47 -10.59 11.92
N GLN A 157 1.12 -9.43 12.47
CA GLN A 157 0.19 -8.51 11.83
C GLN A 157 0.89 -7.67 10.77
N ARG A 158 0.11 -7.00 9.90
CA ARG A 158 0.73 -6.13 8.89
C ARG A 158 1.43 -4.97 9.58
N PRO A 159 2.61 -4.53 9.09
CA PRO A 159 3.34 -3.41 9.68
C PRO A 159 2.51 -2.14 9.81
N GLY A 160 1.56 -1.92 8.87
CA GLY A 160 0.61 -0.82 8.95
C GLY A 160 -0.36 -0.95 10.12
N GLU A 161 -0.78 -2.15 10.47
CA GLU A 161 -1.67 -2.42 11.61
C GLU A 161 -0.91 -2.20 12.91
N ILE A 162 0.27 -2.81 13.07
CA ILE A 162 1.11 -2.67 14.28
C ILE A 162 1.41 -1.19 14.58
N ARG A 163 1.89 -0.42 13.60
CA ARG A 163 2.24 0.98 13.84
C ARG A 163 1.04 1.88 14.19
N HIS A 164 -0.19 1.47 13.86
CA HIS A 164 -1.42 2.18 14.21
C HIS A 164 -2.16 1.55 15.40
N MET A 165 -1.53 0.65 16.14
CA MET A 165 -2.10 0.08 17.37
C MET A 165 -2.43 1.20 18.35
N GLU A 166 -3.65 1.19 18.87
CA GLU A 166 -4.15 2.17 19.84
C GLU A 166 -4.39 1.52 21.20
N TRP A 167 -4.16 2.28 22.25
CA TRP A 167 -4.40 1.80 23.62
C TRP A 167 -5.86 1.36 23.85
N ALA A 168 -6.80 2.06 23.22
CA ALA A 168 -8.23 1.73 23.32
C ALA A 168 -8.62 0.39 22.65
N GLU A 169 -7.72 -0.21 21.88
CA GLU A 169 -7.95 -1.49 21.19
C GLU A 169 -7.41 -2.70 21.97
N ILE A 170 -6.75 -2.46 23.12
CA ILE A 170 -6.18 -3.51 23.97
C ILE A 170 -7.18 -3.89 25.05
N ASP A 171 -7.65 -5.13 24.99
CA ASP A 171 -8.43 -5.76 26.05
C ASP A 171 -7.47 -6.53 26.94
N TRP A 172 -7.18 -5.96 28.12
CA TRP A 172 -6.24 -6.52 29.10
C TRP A 172 -6.79 -7.73 29.83
N GLU A 173 -8.13 -7.82 29.99
CA GLU A 173 -8.77 -8.93 30.69
C GLU A 173 -8.78 -10.19 29.82
N LEU A 174 -9.08 -10.00 28.55
CA LEU A 174 -9.11 -11.10 27.57
C LEU A 174 -7.78 -11.29 26.84
N GLU A 175 -6.74 -10.54 27.23
CA GLU A 175 -5.39 -10.61 26.67
C GLU A 175 -5.37 -10.60 25.12
N ARG A 176 -6.08 -9.63 24.53
CA ARG A 176 -6.25 -9.55 23.08
C ARG A 176 -6.22 -8.12 22.56
N TRP A 177 -5.83 -7.98 21.30
CA TRP A 177 -5.91 -6.75 20.53
C TRP A 177 -7.08 -6.82 19.55
N GLU A 178 -8.02 -5.91 19.66
CA GLU A 178 -9.22 -5.83 18.84
C GLU A 178 -9.03 -4.75 17.75
N ILE A 179 -8.70 -5.18 16.55
CA ILE A 179 -8.51 -4.25 15.42
C ILE A 179 -9.86 -3.95 14.78
N PRO A 180 -10.35 -2.69 14.79
CA PRO A 180 -11.65 -2.36 14.23
C PRO A 180 -11.67 -2.47 12.70
N ALA A 181 -12.84 -2.78 12.14
CA ALA A 181 -13.05 -3.03 10.72
C ALA A 181 -12.52 -1.93 9.80
N HIS A 182 -12.61 -0.66 10.20
CA HIS A 182 -12.16 0.46 9.38
C HIS A 182 -10.64 0.54 9.20
N LYS A 183 -9.86 -0.09 10.10
CA LYS A 183 -8.40 -0.22 9.99
C LYS A 183 -7.99 -1.43 9.13
N MET A 184 -8.88 -2.38 8.93
CA MET A 184 -8.58 -3.63 8.22
C MET A 184 -8.79 -3.49 6.72
N LYS A 185 -7.87 -4.09 5.93
CA LYS A 185 -7.97 -4.10 4.46
C LYS A 185 -9.27 -4.71 3.95
N MET A 186 -9.78 -5.74 4.64
CA MET A 186 -11.01 -6.46 4.27
C MET A 186 -12.26 -5.86 4.92
N LYS A 187 -12.14 -4.74 5.65
CA LYS A 187 -13.24 -4.07 6.36
C LYS A 187 -14.04 -5.01 7.30
N GLN A 188 -13.35 -5.99 7.89
CA GLN A 188 -13.87 -6.87 8.94
C GLN A 188 -13.01 -6.68 10.20
N PRO A 189 -13.61 -6.67 11.42
CA PRO A 189 -12.85 -6.60 12.65
C PRO A 189 -11.93 -7.83 12.77
N HIS A 190 -10.82 -7.68 13.44
CA HIS A 190 -9.87 -8.77 13.62
C HIS A 190 -9.37 -8.80 15.06
N ILE A 191 -9.38 -9.99 15.65
CA ILE A 191 -8.91 -10.24 17.02
C ILE A 191 -7.55 -10.92 16.94
N VAL A 192 -6.58 -10.38 17.66
CA VAL A 192 -5.21 -10.91 17.77
C VAL A 192 -4.96 -11.27 19.23
N PRO A 193 -4.78 -12.56 19.58
CA PRO A 193 -4.34 -12.95 20.92
C PRO A 193 -2.98 -12.35 21.25
N LEU A 194 -2.81 -11.90 22.48
CA LEU A 194 -1.57 -11.32 22.97
C LEU A 194 -0.85 -12.37 23.85
N CYS A 195 0.31 -12.84 23.41
CA CYS A 195 1.13 -13.70 24.23
C CYS A 195 1.78 -12.91 25.38
N ARG A 196 2.26 -13.62 26.41
CA ARG A 196 2.84 -13.03 27.62
C ARG A 196 3.95 -12.02 27.29
N GLN A 197 4.84 -12.34 26.36
CA GLN A 197 5.93 -11.44 25.95
C GLN A 197 5.42 -10.13 25.39
N VAL A 198 4.36 -10.16 24.58
CA VAL A 198 3.74 -8.94 24.03
C VAL A 198 3.09 -8.11 25.14
N LEU A 199 2.40 -8.76 26.10
CA LEU A 199 1.79 -8.09 27.24
C LEU A 199 2.84 -7.38 28.10
N GLU A 200 3.99 -8.00 28.35
CA GLU A 200 5.12 -7.41 29.07
C GLU A 200 5.63 -6.16 28.34
N ILE A 201 5.88 -6.24 27.03
CA ILE A 201 6.29 -5.09 26.19
C ILE A 201 5.25 -3.96 26.22
N LEU A 202 3.96 -4.30 26.15
CA LEU A 202 2.88 -3.31 26.21
C LEU A 202 2.80 -2.63 27.58
N LYS A 203 3.01 -3.35 28.68
CA LYS A 203 3.07 -2.78 30.04
C LYS A 203 4.22 -1.79 30.19
N ASP A 204 5.40 -2.12 29.66
CA ASP A 204 6.54 -1.20 29.66
C ASP A 204 6.22 0.08 28.88
N MET A 205 5.57 -0.06 27.74
CA MET A 205 5.16 1.08 26.91
C MET A 205 4.05 1.92 27.55
N GLU A 206 3.21 1.35 28.41
CA GLU A 206 2.10 2.03 29.04
C GLU A 206 2.55 3.26 29.82
N SER A 207 3.63 3.14 30.59
CA SER A 207 4.19 4.27 31.36
C SER A 207 4.69 5.40 30.47
N LEU A 208 5.08 5.12 29.23
CA LEU A 208 5.69 6.06 28.30
C LEU A 208 4.68 6.72 27.37
N THR A 209 3.64 5.99 26.94
CA THR A 209 2.81 6.44 25.81
C THR A 209 1.30 6.38 26.06
N ARG A 210 0.81 5.86 27.20
CA ARG A 210 -0.64 5.75 27.49
C ARG A 210 -1.37 7.09 27.58
N GLY A 211 -0.66 8.16 27.85
CA GLY A 211 -1.25 9.52 27.79
C GLY A 211 -1.63 9.97 26.37
N GLY A 212 -1.25 9.21 25.35
CA GLY A 212 -1.59 9.43 23.94
C GLY A 212 -2.52 8.36 23.37
N ARG A 213 -2.85 8.53 22.10
CA ARG A 213 -3.72 7.57 21.37
C ARG A 213 -3.01 6.26 21.04
N TYR A 214 -1.78 6.35 20.51
CA TYR A 214 -1.05 5.22 19.93
C TYR A 214 -0.13 4.56 20.94
N VAL A 215 -0.04 3.23 20.87
CA VAL A 215 0.94 2.43 21.62
C VAL A 215 2.36 2.79 21.17
N PHE A 216 2.56 2.94 19.87
CA PHE A 216 3.84 3.29 19.25
C PHE A 216 3.71 4.66 18.54
N PRO A 217 3.81 5.78 19.26
CA PRO A 217 3.76 7.11 18.65
C PRO A 217 5.07 7.45 17.93
N SER A 218 5.01 8.47 17.09
CA SER A 218 6.20 9.06 16.48
C SER A 218 6.93 9.96 17.47
N ALA A 219 8.17 9.65 17.79
CA ALA A 219 9.01 10.48 18.65
C ALA A 219 9.23 11.92 18.11
N ARG A 220 9.14 12.12 16.79
CA ARG A 220 9.35 13.44 16.15
C ARG A 220 8.12 14.33 16.11
N ARG A 221 6.91 13.77 16.18
CA ARG A 221 5.65 14.50 16.07
C ARG A 221 4.59 13.82 16.93
N GLY A 222 4.32 14.38 18.10
CA GLY A 222 3.27 13.89 18.99
C GLY A 222 1.91 13.76 18.29
N GLY A 223 1.10 12.80 18.74
CA GLY A 223 -0.22 12.54 18.20
C GLY A 223 -0.27 11.80 16.85
N ARG A 224 0.87 11.39 16.28
CA ARG A 224 0.94 10.56 15.07
C ARG A 224 1.51 9.18 15.40
N PRO A 225 1.09 8.13 14.66
CA PRO A 225 1.65 6.80 14.82
C PRO A 225 3.12 6.76 14.35
N LEU A 226 3.82 5.72 14.75
CA LEU A 226 5.17 5.41 14.28
C LEU A 226 5.29 5.53 12.76
N SER A 227 6.45 6.02 12.29
CA SER A 227 6.73 6.12 10.86
C SER A 227 6.57 4.77 10.14
N GLU A 228 6.07 4.81 8.91
CA GLU A 228 5.99 3.62 8.06
C GLU A 228 7.33 2.88 7.90
N ASN A 229 8.43 3.64 7.97
CA ASN A 229 9.78 3.09 7.87
C ASN A 229 10.43 2.78 9.23
N GLY A 230 9.76 2.98 10.37
CA GLY A 230 10.36 2.83 11.69
C GLY A 230 11.00 1.45 11.89
N VAL A 231 10.20 0.40 11.83
CA VAL A 231 10.67 -1.00 11.95
C VAL A 231 11.66 -1.38 10.84
N ARG A 232 11.41 -0.92 9.60
CA ARG A 232 12.33 -1.17 8.49
C ARG A 232 13.71 -0.56 8.75
N THR A 233 13.77 0.69 9.20
CA THR A 233 15.04 1.36 9.53
C THR A 233 15.74 0.65 10.66
N ALA A 234 15.03 0.23 11.70
CA ALA A 234 15.60 -0.53 12.82
C ALA A 234 16.26 -1.84 12.34
N LEU A 235 15.60 -2.60 11.48
CA LEU A 235 16.19 -3.81 10.89
C LEU A 235 17.48 -3.50 10.10
N ARG A 236 17.53 -2.37 9.37
CA ARG A 236 18.76 -1.94 8.66
C ARG A 236 19.87 -1.55 9.63
N THR A 237 19.55 -0.87 10.72
CA THR A 237 20.50 -0.53 11.78
C THR A 237 21.10 -1.78 12.43
N LEU A 238 20.34 -2.87 12.54
CA LEU A 238 20.81 -4.18 13.01
C LEU A 238 21.64 -4.95 11.96
N GLY A 239 21.86 -4.39 10.76
CA GLY A 239 22.69 -4.99 9.71
C GLY A 239 21.93 -5.89 8.73
N TYR A 240 20.62 -6.08 8.89
CA TYR A 240 19.84 -6.91 7.98
C TYR A 240 19.41 -6.14 6.72
N SER A 241 19.72 -6.65 5.53
CA SER A 241 19.36 -6.05 4.25
C SER A 241 17.88 -6.28 3.88
N ASN A 242 17.37 -5.55 2.85
CA ASN A 242 15.99 -5.79 2.36
C ASN A 242 15.83 -7.15 1.65
N GLU A 243 16.93 -7.74 1.22
CA GLU A 243 16.99 -9.05 0.58
C GLU A 243 17.00 -10.18 1.61
N GLN A 244 17.34 -9.90 2.88
CA GLN A 244 17.34 -10.87 3.97
C GLN A 244 16.01 -10.86 4.72
N VAL A 245 15.54 -9.69 5.16
CA VAL A 245 14.27 -9.58 5.90
C VAL A 245 13.60 -8.24 5.71
N THR A 246 12.29 -8.27 5.67
CA THR A 246 11.43 -7.08 5.70
C THR A 246 10.42 -7.18 6.84
N SER A 247 9.88 -6.06 7.30
CA SER A 247 8.80 -6.08 8.30
C SER A 247 7.55 -6.86 7.85
N HIS A 248 7.29 -6.97 6.55
CA HIS A 248 6.26 -7.85 5.99
C HIS A 248 6.69 -9.32 5.96
N GLY A 249 8.00 -9.58 5.87
CA GLY A 249 8.56 -10.93 5.80
C GLY A 249 8.23 -11.77 7.02
N PHE A 250 8.11 -11.17 8.21
CA PHE A 250 7.71 -11.89 9.42
C PHE A 250 6.40 -12.67 9.28
N ARG A 251 5.47 -12.20 8.43
CA ARG A 251 4.23 -12.95 8.15
C ARG A 251 4.49 -14.22 7.34
N ALA A 252 5.44 -14.18 6.40
CA ALA A 252 5.86 -15.37 5.66
C ALA A 252 6.68 -16.31 6.55
N THR A 253 7.57 -15.77 7.39
CA THR A 253 8.30 -16.51 8.43
C THR A 253 7.33 -17.32 9.32
N ALA A 254 6.34 -16.63 9.89
CA ALA A 254 5.33 -17.26 10.74
C ALA A 254 4.56 -18.36 10.02
N ARG A 255 4.07 -18.07 8.80
CA ARG A 255 3.33 -19.06 8.02
C ARG A 255 4.16 -20.32 7.76
N THR A 256 5.42 -20.16 7.38
CA THR A 256 6.28 -21.30 7.09
C THR A 256 6.58 -22.12 8.36
N LEU A 257 6.98 -21.45 9.44
CA LEU A 257 7.40 -22.16 10.66
C LEU A 257 6.25 -22.68 11.53
N LEU A 258 5.01 -22.25 11.31
CA LEU A 258 3.83 -22.77 12.01
C LEU A 258 3.08 -23.84 11.20
N ASP A 259 3.34 -23.93 9.89
CA ASP A 259 2.78 -24.97 9.02
C ASP A 259 3.65 -26.26 9.02
N GLU A 260 4.87 -26.21 9.59
CA GLU A 260 5.76 -27.36 9.83
C GLU A 260 5.47 -28.03 11.19
#